data_b7c8893594148d384c7854c9a20eeb0f
#
_entry.id   b7c8893594148d384c7854c9a20eeb0f
#
_cell.length_a   1.000
_cell.length_b   1.000
_cell.length_c   1.000
_cell.angle_alpha   90.00
_cell.angle_beta   90.00
_cell.angle_gamma   90.00
#
_symmetry.space_group_name_H-M   'P 1'
#
loop_
_entity.id
_entity.type
_entity.pdbx_description
1 polymer ?
#
loop_
_entity_poly.entity_id
_entity_poly.type
_entity_poly.pdbx_seq_one_letter_code
_entity_poly.pdbx_strand_id
1 'polypeptide(L)'
;MSKKIAIGSDHAGFEYKTALITFLNELGYTVQDFGPATADSVDYPDFAHPVSSSVESKENELGILICGSANGVAITANKHQGIRAAICWLEEISALARQHNDANIVCIPAXXXX
;
A
#
# COMPACT_ATOMS: atom_id res chain seq x y z
N MET A 1 -2.87 21.17 -4.67
CA MET A 1 -3.54 19.94 -5.08
C MET A 1 -3.16 18.80 -4.16
N SER A 2 -4.12 18.01 -3.80
CA SER A 2 -3.82 16.88 -2.94
C SER A 2 -3.28 15.70 -3.74
N LYS A 3 -2.38 14.96 -3.14
CA LYS A 3 -1.90 13.73 -3.75
C LYS A 3 -2.98 12.66 -3.68
N LYS A 4 -2.99 11.80 -4.68
CA LYS A 4 -3.90 10.67 -4.73
C LYS A 4 -3.15 9.41 -4.34
N ILE A 5 -3.69 8.70 -3.37
CA ILE A 5 -3.05 7.51 -2.81
C ILE A 5 -4.01 6.34 -2.90
N ALA A 6 -3.53 5.23 -3.45
CA ALA A 6 -4.28 3.97 -3.46
C ALA A 6 -3.89 3.16 -2.23
N ILE A 7 -4.86 2.50 -1.61
CA ILE A 7 -4.57 1.68 -0.45
C ILE A 7 -5.38 0.39 -0.50
N GLY A 8 -4.76 -0.71 -0.07
CA GLY A 8 -5.42 -1.99 0.03
C GLY A 8 -4.76 -2.83 1.10
N SER A 9 -5.51 -3.78 1.66
CA SER A 9 -4.99 -4.63 2.71
C SER A 9 -5.66 -5.99 2.69
N ASP A 10 -5.04 -6.97 3.38
CA ASP A 10 -5.73 -8.19 3.70
C ASP A 10 -6.46 -8.02 5.03
N HIS A 11 -7.07 -9.11 5.53
CA HIS A 11 -7.83 -8.98 6.76
C HIS A 11 -6.95 -8.64 7.96
N ALA A 12 -5.68 -9.07 7.94
CA ALA A 12 -4.78 -8.77 9.05
C ALA A 12 -4.48 -7.27 9.12
N GLY A 13 -4.50 -6.57 8.00
CA GLY A 13 -4.21 -5.16 7.96
C GLY A 13 -5.42 -4.25 7.92
N PHE A 14 -6.62 -4.82 8.09
CA PHE A 14 -7.84 -4.04 7.87
C PHE A 14 -7.95 -2.86 8.83
N GLU A 15 -7.72 -3.09 10.12
CA GLU A 15 -7.85 -2.01 11.11
C GLU A 15 -6.78 -0.96 10.90
N TYR A 16 -5.57 -1.39 10.55
CA TYR A 16 -4.48 -0.47 10.26
C TYR A 16 -4.82 0.38 9.03
N LYS A 17 -5.38 -0.27 7.99
CA LYS A 17 -5.80 0.45 6.79
C LYS A 17 -6.83 1.54 7.14
N THR A 18 -7.83 1.18 7.94
CA THR A 18 -8.86 2.13 8.33
C THR A 18 -8.26 3.34 9.04
N ALA A 19 -7.34 3.10 9.98
CA ALA A 19 -6.70 4.18 10.70
C ALA A 19 -5.85 5.04 9.77
N LEU A 20 -5.14 4.42 8.84
CA LEU A 20 -4.31 5.16 7.88
C LEU A 20 -5.15 6.03 6.97
N ILE A 21 -6.30 5.52 6.51
CA ILE A 21 -7.17 6.32 5.64
C ILE A 21 -7.61 7.58 6.36
N THR A 22 -8.03 7.44 7.62
CA THR A 22 -8.45 8.59 8.40
C THR A 22 -7.31 9.60 8.54
N PHE A 23 -6.11 9.10 8.87
CA PHE A 23 -4.96 9.96 9.05
C PHE A 23 -4.58 10.70 7.76
N LEU A 24 -4.56 9.96 6.64
CA LEU A 24 -4.19 10.58 5.36
C LEU A 24 -5.22 11.60 4.92
N ASN A 25 -6.50 11.32 5.13
CA ASN A 25 -7.54 12.28 4.79
C ASN A 25 -7.39 13.56 5.62
N GLU A 26 -7.03 13.42 6.89
CA GLU A 26 -6.80 14.58 7.75
C GLU A 26 -5.63 15.43 7.26
N LEU A 27 -4.64 14.78 6.63
CA LEU A 27 -3.49 15.51 6.09
C LEU A 27 -3.79 16.14 4.73
N GLY A 28 -4.97 15.90 4.16
CA GLY A 28 -5.34 16.50 2.89
C GLY A 28 -5.15 15.62 1.67
N TYR A 29 -4.74 14.37 1.85
CA TYR A 29 -4.60 13.44 0.72
C TYR A 29 -5.95 12.88 0.31
N THR A 30 -6.07 12.56 -0.96
CA THR A 30 -7.22 11.84 -1.49
C THR A 30 -6.87 10.36 -1.54
N VAL A 31 -7.66 9.53 -0.85
CA VAL A 31 -7.34 8.11 -0.71
C VAL A 31 -8.40 7.28 -1.41
N GLN A 32 -7.97 6.41 -2.31
CA GLN A 32 -8.84 5.44 -2.95
C GLN A 32 -8.61 4.07 -2.30
N ASP A 33 -9.66 3.50 -1.72
CA ASP A 33 -9.60 2.25 -0.97
C ASP A 33 -9.99 1.10 -1.89
N PHE A 34 -9.04 0.22 -2.15
CA PHE A 34 -9.27 -0.94 -3.01
C PHE A 34 -9.68 -2.19 -2.25
N GLY A 35 -9.93 -2.05 -0.95
CA GLY A 35 -10.52 -3.13 -0.19
C GLY A 35 -9.57 -3.81 0.77
N PRO A 36 -10.12 -4.69 1.58
CA PRO A 36 -11.53 -5.05 1.63
C PRO A 36 -12.36 -4.00 2.37
N ALA A 37 -13.67 -4.04 2.13
CA ALA A 37 -14.59 -3.13 2.82
C ALA A 37 -14.84 -3.57 4.26
N THR A 38 -14.58 -4.83 4.57
CA THR A 38 -14.75 -5.39 5.90
C THR A 38 -13.52 -6.19 6.26
N ALA A 39 -13.48 -6.73 7.48
CA ALA A 39 -12.34 -7.51 7.94
C ALA A 39 -12.38 -8.96 7.49
N ASP A 40 -13.14 -9.26 6.45
CA ASP A 40 -13.20 -10.61 5.90
C ASP A 40 -11.90 -10.98 5.22
N SER A 41 -11.61 -12.27 5.18
CA SER A 41 -10.42 -12.79 4.54
C SER A 41 -10.45 -12.55 3.04
N VAL A 42 -9.33 -12.08 2.49
CA VAL A 42 -9.17 -11.92 1.04
C VAL A 42 -7.76 -12.36 0.66
N ASP A 43 -7.61 -12.80 -0.58
CA ASP A 43 -6.27 -13.11 -1.10
C ASP A 43 -5.56 -11.83 -1.49
N TYR A 44 -4.26 -11.80 -1.23
CA TYR A 44 -3.53 -10.55 -1.48
C TYR A 44 -3.54 -10.10 -2.94
N PRO A 45 -3.56 -10.98 -3.96
CA PRO A 45 -3.62 -10.45 -5.33
C PRO A 45 -4.90 -9.68 -5.62
N ASP A 46 -5.99 -9.95 -4.89
CA ASP A 46 -7.26 -9.30 -5.13
C ASP A 46 -7.20 -7.80 -4.85
N PHE A 47 -6.29 -7.34 -4.00
CA PHE A 47 -6.13 -5.91 -3.78
C PHE A 47 -4.78 -5.40 -4.27
N ALA A 48 -3.75 -6.25 -4.28
CA ALA A 48 -2.42 -5.80 -4.70
C ALA A 48 -2.40 -5.43 -6.18
N HIS A 49 -3.04 -6.23 -7.02
CA HIS A 49 -3.08 -5.91 -8.45
C HIS A 49 -3.83 -4.62 -8.74
N PRO A 50 -5.05 -4.41 -8.22
CA PRO A 50 -5.74 -3.15 -8.49
C PRO A 50 -4.99 -1.92 -7.97
N VAL A 51 -4.39 -2.00 -6.79
CA VAL A 51 -3.59 -0.88 -6.29
C VAL A 51 -2.42 -0.61 -7.24
N SER A 52 -1.70 -1.67 -7.60
CA SER A 52 -0.54 -1.51 -8.48
C SER A 52 -0.92 -0.96 -9.85
N SER A 53 -2.03 -1.45 -10.41
CA SER A 53 -2.50 -0.96 -11.72
C SER A 53 -2.84 0.52 -11.65
N SER A 54 -3.44 0.98 -10.56
CA SER A 54 -3.82 2.39 -10.46
C SER A 54 -2.59 3.28 -10.36
N VAL A 55 -1.53 2.80 -9.69
CA VAL A 55 -0.30 3.58 -9.60
C VAL A 55 0.45 3.53 -10.94
N GLU A 56 0.47 2.38 -11.57
CA GLU A 56 1.14 2.22 -12.85
C GLU A 56 0.52 3.13 -13.91
N SER A 57 -0.80 3.26 -13.91
CA SER A 57 -1.52 4.10 -14.88
C SER A 57 -1.53 5.58 -14.49
N LYS A 58 -0.97 5.93 -13.35
CA LYS A 58 -0.93 7.31 -12.83
C LYS A 58 -2.29 7.80 -12.35
N GLU A 59 -3.27 6.91 -12.20
CA GLU A 59 -4.54 7.27 -11.59
C GLU A 59 -4.31 7.70 -10.15
N ASN A 60 -3.40 7.01 -9.47
CA ASN A 60 -2.93 7.40 -8.14
C ASN A 60 -1.42 7.56 -8.20
N GLU A 61 -0.90 8.50 -7.41
CA GLU A 61 0.53 8.79 -7.43
C GLU A 61 1.33 7.78 -6.62
N LEU A 62 0.77 7.30 -5.53
CA LEU A 62 1.44 6.39 -4.62
C LEU A 62 0.48 5.31 -4.20
N GLY A 63 1.02 4.21 -3.70
CA GLY A 63 0.21 3.11 -3.22
C GLY A 63 0.69 2.61 -1.86
N ILE A 64 -0.25 2.11 -1.08
CA ILE A 64 0.04 1.49 0.20
C ILE A 64 -0.63 0.13 0.23
N LEU A 65 0.16 -0.90 0.50
CA LEU A 65 -0.34 -2.27 0.60
C LEU A 65 0.00 -2.81 1.98
N ILE A 66 -0.97 -3.35 2.67
CA ILE A 66 -0.80 -3.84 4.02
C ILE A 66 -1.22 -5.30 4.09
N CYS A 67 -0.34 -6.15 4.57
CA CYS A 67 -0.71 -7.56 4.81
C CYS A 67 0.21 -8.11 5.89
N GLY A 68 -0.03 -9.37 6.25
CA GLY A 68 0.67 -9.93 7.40
C GLY A 68 2.17 -9.76 7.36
N SER A 69 2.82 -10.26 6.31
CA SER A 69 4.28 -10.17 6.18
C SER A 69 4.73 -9.13 5.16
N ALA A 70 3.84 -8.71 4.29
CA ALA A 70 4.10 -7.77 3.20
C ALA A 70 4.91 -8.36 2.04
N ASN A 71 5.44 -9.57 2.16
CA ASN A 71 6.26 -10.15 1.09
C ASN A 71 5.43 -10.47 -0.15
N GLY A 72 4.28 -11.10 0.03
CA GLY A 72 3.46 -11.49 -1.11
C GLY A 72 2.97 -10.29 -1.89
N VAL A 73 2.52 -9.25 -1.20
CA VAL A 73 2.01 -8.07 -1.90
C VAL A 73 3.14 -7.34 -2.60
N ALA A 74 4.35 -7.30 -2.00
CA ALA A 74 5.47 -6.63 -2.65
C ALA A 74 5.87 -7.36 -3.92
N ILE A 75 5.93 -8.69 -3.88
CA ILE A 75 6.27 -9.48 -5.06
C ILE A 75 5.22 -9.26 -6.14
N THR A 76 3.95 -9.32 -5.78
CA THR A 76 2.87 -9.12 -6.75
C THR A 76 2.93 -7.73 -7.38
N ALA A 77 3.14 -6.70 -6.56
CA ALA A 77 3.19 -5.33 -7.08
C ALA A 77 4.36 -5.15 -8.03
N ASN A 78 5.52 -5.72 -7.70
CA ASN A 78 6.71 -5.54 -8.51
C ASN A 78 6.65 -6.28 -9.85
N LYS A 79 5.65 -7.13 -10.06
CA LYS A 79 5.44 -7.72 -11.38
C LYS A 79 4.86 -6.72 -12.37
N HIS A 80 4.32 -5.60 -11.89
CA HIS A 80 3.80 -4.56 -12.78
C HIS A 80 4.93 -3.70 -13.27
N GLN A 81 4.97 -3.45 -14.57
CA GLN A 81 5.96 -2.56 -15.15
C GLN A 81 5.72 -1.14 -14.61
N GLY A 82 6.77 -0.49 -14.20
CA GLY A 82 6.63 0.86 -13.66
C GLY A 82 6.37 0.91 -12.17
N ILE A 83 6.32 -0.23 -11.50
CA ILE A 83 6.09 -0.27 -10.05
C ILE A 83 7.38 -0.64 -9.34
N ARG A 84 7.70 0.12 -8.31
CA ARG A 84 8.80 -0.16 -7.40
C ARG A 84 8.22 -0.23 -6.00
N ALA A 85 7.85 -1.42 -5.57
CA ALA A 85 7.26 -1.64 -4.26
C ALA A 85 8.34 -2.03 -3.26
N ALA A 86 8.28 -1.43 -2.09
CA ALA A 86 9.27 -1.70 -1.04
C ALA A 86 8.55 -2.08 0.24
N ILE A 87 9.12 -3.04 0.96
CA ILE A 87 8.60 -3.44 2.27
C ILE A 87 9.20 -2.49 3.30
N CYS A 88 8.35 -1.80 4.04
CA CYS A 88 8.80 -0.77 4.97
C CYS A 88 8.08 -0.91 6.30
N TRP A 89 8.84 -0.89 7.36
CA TRP A 89 8.25 -0.89 8.70
C TRP A 89 8.88 0.14 9.63
N LEU A 90 9.85 0.87 9.15
CA LEU A 90 10.45 1.99 9.88
C LEU A 90 10.43 3.21 8.98
N GLU A 91 10.29 4.36 9.60
CA GLU A 91 10.26 5.60 8.84
C GLU A 91 11.55 5.79 8.03
N GLU A 92 12.69 5.46 8.63
CA GLU A 92 13.97 5.62 7.93
C GLU A 92 14.05 4.71 6.71
N ILE A 93 13.56 3.48 6.82
CA ILE A 93 13.59 2.56 5.69
C ILE A 93 12.68 3.05 4.58
N SER A 94 11.51 3.59 4.93
CA SER A 94 10.59 4.11 3.94
C SER A 94 11.21 5.29 3.19
N ALA A 95 11.87 6.19 3.91
CA ALA A 95 12.52 7.34 3.29
C ALA A 95 13.62 6.88 2.34
N LEU A 96 14.43 5.91 2.74
CA LEU A 96 15.51 5.42 1.89
C LEU A 96 14.97 4.73 0.66
N ALA A 97 13.88 3.96 0.79
CA ALA A 97 13.29 3.31 -0.36
C ALA A 97 12.85 4.33 -1.40
N ARG A 98 12.24 5.43 -0.95
CA ARG A 98 11.81 6.47 -1.87
C ARG A 98 12.97 7.20 -2.49
N GLN A 99 13.97 7.56 -1.68
CA GLN A 99 15.10 8.36 -2.14
C GLN A 99 16.02 7.58 -3.05
N HIS A 100 16.31 6.32 -2.71
CA HIS A 100 17.32 5.55 -3.43
C HIS A 100 16.74 4.65 -4.50
N ASN A 101 15.52 4.17 -4.32
CA ASN A 101 14.90 3.24 -5.26
C ASN A 101 13.69 3.82 -5.97
N ASP A 102 13.33 5.06 -5.64
CA ASP A 102 12.15 5.71 -6.22
C ASP A 102 10.90 4.86 -6.05
N ALA A 103 10.72 4.31 -4.86
CA ALA A 103 9.57 3.45 -4.59
C ALA A 103 8.27 4.24 -4.70
N ASN A 104 7.29 3.67 -5.37
CA ASN A 104 5.97 4.30 -5.49
C ASN A 104 4.88 3.49 -4.80
N ILE A 105 5.22 2.35 -4.25
CA ILE A 105 4.29 1.59 -3.42
C ILE A 105 5.03 1.17 -2.14
N VAL A 106 4.38 1.40 -1.01
CA VAL A 106 4.89 0.99 0.29
C VAL A 106 4.09 -0.22 0.76
N CYS A 107 4.80 -1.28 1.14
CA CYS A 107 4.17 -2.51 1.63
C CYS A 107 4.47 -2.63 3.12
N ILE A 108 3.44 -2.63 3.94
CA ILE A 108 3.57 -2.58 5.39
C ILE A 108 3.15 -3.92 6.00
N PRO A 109 4.04 -4.60 6.78
CA PRO A 109 3.63 -5.86 7.45
C PRO A 109 2.84 -5.53 8.71
N ALA A 110 1.64 -6.02 8.73
CA ALA A 110 0.75 -5.79 9.86
C ALA A 110 1.04 -6.70 11.04
N UNK A 111 1.40 -7.85 10.80
CA UNK A 111 1.55 -8.81 11.88
C UNK A 111 2.95 -9.20 12.18
N UNK A 112 3.66 -9.09 11.47
CA UNK A 112 4.99 -9.48 11.54
C UNK A 112 5.83 -8.41 12.09
N UNK A 113 5.37 -7.70 12.26
CA UNK A 113 6.07 -6.60 12.71
C UNK A 113 6.48 -6.81 14.08
N UNK A 114 6.90 -7.12 14.13
CA UNK A 114 7.34 -7.29 15.40
C UNK A 114 8.24 -6.92 15.73
#